data_c979cbe217bd200b99990e8330ecda09
#
_entry.id   c979cbe217bd200b99990e8330ecda09
#
_cell.length_a   1.000
_cell.length_b   1.000
_cell.length_c   1.000
_cell.angle_alpha   90.00
_cell.angle_beta   90.00
_cell.angle_gamma   90.00
#
_symmetry.space_group_name_H-M   'P 1'
#
loop_
_entity.id
_entity.type
_entity.pdbx_description
1 polymer ?
#
loop_
_entity_poly.entity_id
_entity_poly.type
_entity_poly.pdbx_seq_one_letter_code
_entity_poly.pdbx_strand_id
1 'polypeptide(L)'
;MEGSRLRLRGVEAGDLAALGAIRAEPGVREWWGDPQPDDLVAPDDGDLLVIDVNGAVAGAIQYEEVTDPQYRSAGIDLFLGESWQGRGLGREAVGVLVRHLIESRGHHRLTIDPAVANERAIRCYEAVGFARVGVMRQYERAADGSWHDGLLMELLADTWRA
;
A
#
# COMPACT_ATOMS: atom_id res chain seq x y z
N MET A 1 -0.92 13.76 5.85
CA MET A 1 -1.84 13.07 6.79
C MET A 1 -1.03 12.60 7.98
N GLU A 2 -1.50 12.77 9.20
CA GLU A 2 -0.72 12.49 10.42
C GLU A 2 -1.15 11.20 11.09
N GLY A 3 -0.19 10.36 11.41
CA GLY A 3 -0.29 9.22 12.31
C GLY A 3 0.30 9.54 13.69
N SER A 4 0.46 8.55 14.55
CA SER A 4 1.08 8.74 15.87
C SER A 4 2.61 8.71 15.82
N ARG A 5 3.20 7.95 14.92
CA ARG A 5 4.66 7.74 14.76
C ARG A 5 5.18 8.09 13.36
N LEU A 6 4.28 8.34 12.42
CA LEU A 6 4.59 8.64 11.03
C LEU A 6 3.63 9.69 10.47
N ARG A 7 4.01 10.28 9.35
CA ARG A 7 3.09 11.04 8.49
C ARG A 7 3.16 10.54 7.06
N LEU A 8 2.06 10.66 6.35
CA LEU A 8 2.01 10.47 4.90
C LEU A 8 2.01 11.86 4.25
N ARG A 9 3.00 12.10 3.39
CA ARG A 9 3.17 13.36 2.66
C ARG A 9 3.46 13.11 1.19
N GLY A 10 3.23 14.10 0.36
CA GLY A 10 3.61 14.04 -1.06
C GLY A 10 5.11 13.76 -1.24
N VAL A 11 5.45 13.11 -2.35
CA VAL A 11 6.83 12.85 -2.74
C VAL A 11 7.49 14.14 -3.20
N GLU A 12 8.70 14.40 -2.71
CA GLU A 12 9.56 15.50 -3.14
C GLU A 12 10.75 14.94 -3.93
N ALA A 13 11.35 15.76 -4.77
CA ALA A 13 12.50 15.34 -5.59
C ALA A 13 13.66 14.74 -4.76
N GLY A 14 13.84 15.22 -3.54
CA GLY A 14 14.86 14.70 -2.60
C GLY A 14 14.58 13.30 -2.07
N ASP A 15 13.33 12.81 -2.15
CA ASP A 15 12.94 11.49 -1.64
C ASP A 15 13.27 10.37 -2.64
N LEU A 16 13.32 10.67 -3.93
CA LEU A 16 13.39 9.67 -5.00
C LEU A 16 14.60 8.73 -4.86
N ALA A 17 15.76 9.28 -4.46
CA ALA A 17 16.95 8.46 -4.25
C ALA A 17 16.78 7.46 -3.09
N ALA A 18 16.16 7.89 -1.98
CA ALA A 18 15.91 7.03 -0.83
C ALA A 18 14.83 5.98 -1.14
N LEU A 19 13.73 6.38 -1.80
CA LEU A 19 12.68 5.46 -2.23
C LEU A 19 13.21 4.42 -3.23
N GLY A 20 14.02 4.83 -4.20
CA GLY A 20 14.65 3.92 -5.16
C GLY A 20 15.59 2.93 -4.48
N ALA A 21 16.36 3.36 -3.49
CA ALA A 21 17.22 2.47 -2.70
C ALA A 21 16.39 1.43 -1.92
N ILE A 22 15.32 1.85 -1.26
CA ILE A 22 14.39 0.97 -0.54
C ILE A 22 13.73 -0.02 -1.51
N ARG A 23 13.27 0.47 -2.69
CA ARG A 23 12.63 -0.38 -3.70
C ARG A 23 13.55 -1.48 -4.22
N ALA A 24 14.88 -1.25 -4.19
CA ALA A 24 15.89 -2.21 -4.59
C ALA A 24 16.31 -3.20 -3.48
N GLU A 25 15.84 -3.04 -2.24
CA GLU A 25 16.13 -3.96 -1.14
C GLU A 25 15.56 -5.36 -1.43
N PRO A 26 16.30 -6.46 -1.14
CA PRO A 26 15.86 -7.82 -1.44
C PRO A 26 14.46 -8.17 -0.89
N GLY A 27 14.17 -7.81 0.36
CA GLY A 27 12.88 -8.09 1.00
C GLY A 27 11.72 -7.22 0.49
N VAL A 28 12.01 -6.15 -0.26
CA VAL A 28 10.99 -5.38 -1.00
C VAL A 28 10.80 -5.99 -2.39
N ARG A 29 11.90 -6.30 -3.10
CA ARG A 29 11.86 -6.93 -4.42
C ARG A 29 11.16 -8.31 -4.42
N GLU A 30 11.24 -9.04 -3.31
CA GLU A 30 10.54 -10.31 -3.14
C GLU A 30 9.04 -10.20 -3.45
N TRP A 31 8.42 -9.08 -3.08
CA TRP A 31 6.97 -8.86 -3.21
C TRP A 31 6.58 -7.88 -4.30
N TRP A 32 7.48 -7.00 -4.69
CA TRP A 32 7.25 -5.94 -5.68
C TRP A 32 7.96 -6.19 -7.02
N GLY A 33 8.66 -7.30 -7.16
CA GLY A 33 9.49 -7.57 -8.33
C GLY A 33 10.69 -6.62 -8.46
N ASP A 34 11.33 -6.63 -9.62
CA ASP A 34 12.45 -5.73 -9.91
C ASP A 34 11.97 -4.27 -10.06
N PRO A 35 12.74 -3.28 -9.57
CA PRO A 35 12.39 -1.87 -9.70
C PRO A 35 12.13 -1.47 -11.16
N GLN A 36 11.01 -0.80 -11.39
CA GLN A 36 10.64 -0.25 -12.69
C GLN A 36 10.67 1.29 -12.63
N PRO A 37 10.87 1.98 -13.78
CA PRO A 37 10.90 3.45 -13.81
C PRO A 37 9.63 4.10 -13.27
N ASP A 38 8.48 3.44 -13.42
CA ASP A 38 7.17 4.00 -13.06
C ASP A 38 6.74 3.67 -11.62
N ASP A 39 7.51 2.86 -10.87
CA ASP A 39 7.18 2.49 -9.47
C ASP A 39 7.08 3.70 -8.53
N LEU A 40 7.70 4.82 -8.90
CA LEU A 40 7.73 6.05 -8.09
C LEU A 40 7.00 7.21 -8.78
N VAL A 41 6.07 6.88 -9.67
CA VAL A 41 5.16 7.83 -10.33
C VAL A 41 3.77 7.66 -9.71
N ALA A 42 3.14 8.78 -9.33
CA ALA A 42 1.77 8.72 -8.83
C ALA A 42 0.81 8.17 -9.90
N PRO A 43 -0.17 7.33 -9.53
CA PRO A 43 -1.23 6.91 -10.44
C PRO A 43 -2.01 8.12 -11.00
N ASP A 44 -2.55 8.00 -12.22
CA ASP A 44 -3.31 9.08 -12.88
C ASP A 44 -4.51 9.54 -12.04
N ASP A 45 -5.24 8.60 -11.44
CA ASP A 45 -6.39 8.83 -10.57
C ASP A 45 -6.06 8.53 -9.10
N GLY A 46 -4.94 9.07 -8.58
CA GLY A 46 -4.53 8.79 -7.21
C GLY A 46 -3.33 9.60 -6.74
N ASP A 47 -2.66 9.10 -5.72
CA ASP A 47 -1.45 9.71 -5.19
C ASP A 47 -0.42 8.67 -4.74
N LEU A 48 0.86 9.02 -4.89
CA LEU A 48 1.99 8.35 -4.28
C LEU A 48 2.50 9.20 -3.10
N LEU A 49 2.56 8.61 -1.92
CA LEU A 49 2.91 9.30 -0.68
C LEU A 49 4.14 8.67 -0.04
N VAL A 50 5.00 9.49 0.52
CA VAL A 50 6.10 9.03 1.38
C VAL A 50 5.56 8.64 2.75
N ILE A 51 6.00 7.50 3.26
CA ILE A 51 5.88 7.15 4.67
C ILE A 51 7.07 7.77 5.39
N ASP A 52 6.85 8.92 6.02
CA ASP A 52 7.87 9.71 6.72
C ASP A 52 7.82 9.39 8.22
N VAL A 53 8.95 8.96 8.77
CA VAL A 53 9.11 8.69 10.20
C VAL A 53 10.16 9.65 10.77
N ASN A 54 9.73 10.69 11.43
CA ASN A 54 10.60 11.72 12.02
C ASN A 54 11.58 12.35 11.00
N GLY A 55 11.14 12.60 9.77
CA GLY A 55 11.95 13.18 8.70
C GLY A 55 12.76 12.16 7.90
N ALA A 56 12.68 10.87 8.23
CA ALA A 56 13.32 9.81 7.46
C ALA A 56 12.31 9.13 6.53
N VAL A 57 12.70 8.86 5.29
CA VAL A 57 11.92 8.10 4.31
C VAL A 57 11.94 6.62 4.72
N ALA A 58 10.78 6.11 5.15
CA ALA A 58 10.64 4.71 5.57
C ALA A 58 10.09 3.80 4.46
N GLY A 59 9.46 4.36 3.44
CA GLY A 59 8.85 3.67 2.32
C GLY A 59 7.85 4.56 1.61
N ALA A 60 7.01 3.94 0.78
CA ALA A 60 5.92 4.63 0.11
C ALA A 60 4.60 3.89 0.26
N ILE A 61 3.52 4.62 0.13
CA ILE A 61 2.15 4.12 0.04
C ILE A 61 1.43 4.89 -1.06
N GLN A 62 0.67 4.18 -1.87
CA GLN A 62 -0.10 4.78 -2.95
C GLN A 62 -1.55 4.32 -2.90
N TYR A 63 -2.40 5.07 -3.55
CA TYR A 63 -3.77 4.66 -3.83
C TYR A 63 -4.18 5.08 -5.22
N GLU A 64 -5.09 4.32 -5.81
CA GLU A 64 -5.74 4.62 -7.07
C GLU A 64 -7.25 4.58 -6.88
N GLU A 65 -7.96 5.58 -7.42
CA GLU A 65 -9.41 5.73 -7.26
C GLU A 65 -10.15 5.26 -8.52
N VAL A 66 -11.15 4.42 -8.35
CA VAL A 66 -12.17 4.21 -9.37
C VAL A 66 -13.26 5.25 -9.14
N THR A 67 -13.35 6.25 -10.03
CA THR A 67 -14.23 7.40 -9.89
C THR A 67 -15.62 7.21 -10.49
N ASP A 68 -15.84 6.11 -11.24
CA ASP A 68 -17.18 5.76 -11.76
C ASP A 68 -18.17 5.62 -10.60
N PRO A 69 -19.29 6.38 -10.59
CA PRO A 69 -20.24 6.37 -9.49
C PRO A 69 -20.84 5.00 -9.16
N GLN A 70 -20.90 4.07 -10.14
CA GLN A 70 -21.44 2.72 -9.93
C GLN A 70 -20.42 1.76 -9.30
N TYR A 71 -19.12 2.04 -9.44
CA TYR A 71 -18.02 1.16 -9.01
C TYR A 71 -17.02 1.87 -8.10
N ARG A 72 -17.38 3.03 -7.58
CA ARG A 72 -16.49 3.89 -6.81
C ARG A 72 -15.81 3.14 -5.66
N SER A 73 -14.49 3.09 -5.71
CA SER A 73 -13.63 2.42 -4.74
C SER A 73 -12.22 3.00 -4.78
N ALA A 74 -11.34 2.63 -3.86
CA ALA A 74 -9.92 2.89 -4.00
C ALA A 74 -9.09 1.65 -3.68
N GLY A 75 -8.09 1.39 -4.51
CA GLY A 75 -7.03 0.40 -4.27
C GLY A 75 -5.88 1.02 -3.50
N ILE A 76 -5.24 0.27 -2.62
CA ILE A 76 -4.08 0.70 -1.82
C ILE A 76 -2.93 -0.26 -2.07
N ASP A 77 -1.72 0.29 -2.18
CA ASP A 77 -0.49 -0.49 -2.23
C ASP A 77 0.64 0.21 -1.46
N LEU A 78 1.60 -0.54 -0.88
CA LEU A 78 2.70 0.04 -0.13
C LEU A 78 3.92 -0.86 -0.04
N PHE A 79 5.07 -0.22 0.14
CA PHE A 79 6.28 -0.89 0.58
C PHE A 79 6.96 -0.13 1.72
N LEU A 80 7.66 -0.87 2.56
CA LEU A 80 8.54 -0.36 3.61
C LEU A 80 9.93 -0.96 3.46
N GLY A 81 10.94 -0.14 3.67
CA GLY A 81 12.31 -0.62 3.77
C GLY A 81 12.47 -1.66 4.87
N GLU A 82 13.37 -2.64 4.67
CA GLU A 82 13.57 -3.77 5.57
C GLU A 82 13.81 -3.33 7.02
N SER A 83 14.58 -2.26 7.21
CA SER A 83 14.88 -1.70 8.52
C SER A 83 13.65 -1.12 9.24
N TRP A 84 12.59 -0.83 8.52
CA TRP A 84 11.34 -0.25 9.03
C TRP A 84 10.23 -1.27 9.23
N GLN A 85 10.40 -2.47 8.71
CA GLN A 85 9.44 -3.57 8.81
C GLN A 85 9.39 -4.15 10.23
N GLY A 86 8.28 -4.85 10.56
CA GLY A 86 8.11 -5.50 11.88
C GLY A 86 7.84 -4.55 13.05
N ARG A 87 7.76 -3.24 12.82
CA ARG A 87 7.56 -2.20 13.86
C ARG A 87 6.12 -1.69 13.94
N GLY A 88 5.20 -2.28 13.19
CA GLY A 88 3.79 -1.83 13.13
C GLY A 88 3.55 -0.59 12.26
N LEU A 89 4.59 -0.06 11.58
CA LEU A 89 4.46 1.14 10.75
C LEU A 89 3.58 0.92 9.52
N GLY A 90 3.62 -0.26 8.90
CA GLY A 90 2.73 -0.59 7.77
C GLY A 90 1.26 -0.53 8.16
N ARG A 91 0.91 -1.13 9.32
CA ARG A 91 -0.46 -1.05 9.86
C ARG A 91 -0.88 0.40 10.10
N GLU A 92 -0.01 1.20 10.67
CA GLU A 92 -0.29 2.62 10.95
C GLU A 92 -0.44 3.42 9.65
N ALA A 93 0.45 3.23 8.67
CA ALA A 93 0.38 3.91 7.37
C ALA A 93 -0.92 3.60 6.64
N VAL A 94 -1.28 2.31 6.54
CA VAL A 94 -2.56 1.89 5.92
C VAL A 94 -3.74 2.48 6.70
N GLY A 95 -3.74 2.43 8.04
CA GLY A 95 -4.81 3.00 8.85
C GLY A 95 -4.99 4.52 8.66
N VAL A 96 -3.89 5.27 8.52
CA VAL A 96 -3.93 6.72 8.24
C VAL A 96 -4.52 6.99 6.85
N LEU A 97 -4.12 6.20 5.84
CA LEU A 97 -4.64 6.36 4.48
C LEU A 97 -6.11 5.93 4.39
N VAL A 98 -6.50 4.81 5.01
CA VAL A 98 -7.90 4.34 5.10
C VAL A 98 -8.79 5.44 5.66
N ARG A 99 -8.39 6.07 6.77
CA ARG A 99 -9.14 7.19 7.36
C ARG A 99 -9.34 8.32 6.35
N HIS A 100 -8.28 8.71 5.66
CA HIS A 100 -8.36 9.78 4.66
C HIS A 100 -9.30 9.42 3.50
N LEU A 101 -9.17 8.21 2.96
CA LEU A 101 -9.99 7.76 1.83
C LEU A 101 -11.48 7.65 2.21
N ILE A 102 -11.82 7.24 3.43
CA ILE A 102 -13.20 7.16 3.90
C ILE A 102 -13.73 8.55 4.28
N GLU A 103 -13.05 9.26 5.19
CA GLU A 103 -13.59 10.47 5.80
C GLU A 103 -13.49 11.71 4.91
N SER A 104 -12.38 11.83 4.15
CA SER A 104 -12.11 13.02 3.33
C SER A 104 -12.48 12.81 1.86
N ARG A 105 -12.25 11.60 1.31
CA ARG A 105 -12.53 11.28 -0.09
C ARG A 105 -13.92 10.63 -0.29
N GLY A 106 -14.55 10.11 0.79
CA GLY A 106 -15.90 9.55 0.77
C GLY A 106 -16.02 8.19 0.07
N HIS A 107 -14.93 7.39 0.05
CA HIS A 107 -15.00 6.03 -0.46
C HIS A 107 -15.76 5.12 0.51
N HIS A 108 -16.65 4.29 -0.03
CA HIS A 108 -17.39 3.30 0.74
C HIS A 108 -16.67 1.95 0.78
N ARG A 109 -15.75 1.69 -0.17
CA ARG A 109 -15.02 0.44 -0.32
C ARG A 109 -13.56 0.70 -0.68
N LEU A 110 -12.66 0.05 0.05
CA LEU A 110 -11.22 0.05 -0.21
C LEU A 110 -10.75 -1.37 -0.47
N THR A 111 -9.75 -1.54 -1.33
CA THR A 111 -9.16 -2.84 -1.66
C THR A 111 -7.65 -2.83 -1.50
N ILE A 112 -7.09 -4.00 -1.25
CA ILE A 112 -5.66 -4.28 -1.22
C ILE A 112 -5.45 -5.74 -1.60
N ASP A 113 -4.38 -6.08 -2.31
CA ASP A 113 -4.23 -7.39 -2.93
C ASP A 113 -2.81 -7.99 -2.78
N PRO A 114 -2.39 -8.28 -1.53
CA PRO A 114 -1.09 -8.90 -1.28
C PRO A 114 -0.97 -10.27 -1.97
N ALA A 115 0.26 -10.64 -2.35
CA ALA A 115 0.54 -12.01 -2.74
C ALA A 115 0.08 -12.99 -1.64
N VAL A 116 -0.55 -14.12 -2.01
CA VAL A 116 -1.05 -15.13 -1.06
C VAL A 116 0.06 -15.61 -0.12
N ALA A 117 1.30 -15.70 -0.60
CA ALA A 117 2.44 -16.12 0.19
C ALA A 117 2.92 -15.06 1.20
N ASN A 118 2.51 -13.78 1.05
CA ASN A 118 2.89 -12.70 1.95
C ASN A 118 1.99 -12.63 3.19
N GLU A 119 2.03 -13.69 4.01
CA GLU A 119 1.23 -13.78 5.23
C GLU A 119 1.42 -12.61 6.20
N ARG A 120 2.61 -11.97 6.17
CA ARG A 120 2.89 -10.80 7.02
C ARG A 120 2.04 -9.60 6.60
N ALA A 121 1.97 -9.32 5.30
CA ALA A 121 1.14 -8.26 4.76
C ALA A 121 -0.35 -8.56 5.03
N ILE A 122 -0.79 -9.79 4.78
CA ILE A 122 -2.17 -10.22 5.03
C ILE A 122 -2.57 -9.96 6.49
N ARG A 123 -1.77 -10.42 7.46
CA ARG A 123 -2.03 -10.15 8.90
C ARG A 123 -2.03 -8.67 9.24
N CYS A 124 -1.18 -7.88 8.58
CA CYS A 124 -1.13 -6.43 8.75
C CYS A 124 -2.46 -5.79 8.32
N TYR A 125 -2.99 -6.18 7.17
CA TYR A 125 -4.23 -5.62 6.62
C TYR A 125 -5.47 -6.12 7.39
N GLU A 126 -5.51 -7.38 7.80
CA GLU A 126 -6.54 -7.88 8.71
C GLU A 126 -6.59 -7.08 10.02
N ALA A 127 -5.42 -6.70 10.56
CA ALA A 127 -5.35 -5.89 11.78
C ALA A 127 -5.79 -4.43 11.59
N VAL A 128 -5.89 -3.93 10.35
CA VAL A 128 -6.51 -2.63 10.01
C VAL A 128 -8.03 -2.76 9.87
N GLY A 129 -8.52 -3.96 9.51
CA GLY A 129 -9.94 -4.24 9.32
C GLY A 129 -10.31 -4.75 7.92
N PHE A 130 -9.32 -5.02 7.07
CA PHE A 130 -9.59 -5.67 5.78
C PHE A 130 -10.02 -7.12 5.97
N ALA A 131 -11.04 -7.54 5.23
CA ALA A 131 -11.52 -8.90 5.14
C ALA A 131 -11.06 -9.57 3.84
N ARG A 132 -10.81 -10.87 3.87
CA ARG A 132 -10.47 -11.65 2.68
C ARG A 132 -11.70 -11.82 1.80
N VAL A 133 -11.57 -11.49 0.51
CA VAL A 133 -12.61 -11.71 -0.51
C VAL A 133 -12.38 -13.03 -1.24
N GLY A 134 -11.17 -13.24 -1.75
CA GLY A 134 -10.85 -14.45 -2.49
C GLY A 134 -9.49 -14.41 -3.16
N VAL A 135 -9.04 -15.60 -3.58
CA VAL A 135 -7.77 -15.77 -4.27
C VAL A 135 -7.94 -15.47 -5.76
N MET A 136 -7.10 -14.59 -6.26
CA MET A 136 -6.93 -14.29 -7.68
C MET A 136 -5.77 -15.14 -8.21
N ARG A 137 -6.09 -16.19 -8.97
CA ARG A 137 -5.08 -17.12 -9.47
C ARG A 137 -4.26 -16.51 -10.61
N GLN A 138 -2.93 -16.72 -10.56
CA GLN A 138 -2.00 -16.22 -11.59
C GLN A 138 -2.16 -14.71 -11.84
N TYR A 139 -2.27 -13.96 -10.77
CA TYR A 139 -2.62 -12.55 -10.79
C TYR A 139 -1.43 -11.67 -11.14
N GLU A 140 -0.28 -11.94 -10.55
CA GLU A 140 0.92 -11.13 -10.68
C GLU A 140 2.07 -11.93 -11.27
N ARG A 141 2.85 -11.32 -12.16
CA ARG A 141 4.04 -11.93 -12.74
C ARG A 141 5.27 -11.57 -11.94
N ALA A 142 5.91 -12.58 -11.33
CA ALA A 142 7.15 -12.41 -10.59
C ALA A 142 8.35 -12.12 -11.50
N ALA A 143 9.46 -11.65 -10.91
CA ALA A 143 10.69 -11.31 -11.63
C ALA A 143 11.31 -12.52 -12.35
N ASP A 144 11.11 -13.75 -11.84
CA ASP A 144 11.57 -14.99 -12.47
C ASP A 144 10.67 -15.45 -13.64
N GLY A 145 9.60 -14.71 -13.92
CA GLY A 145 8.62 -14.99 -14.98
C GLY A 145 7.52 -15.95 -14.58
N SER A 146 7.52 -16.48 -13.36
CA SER A 146 6.40 -17.27 -12.81
C SER A 146 5.19 -16.39 -12.50
N TRP A 147 4.01 -17.04 -12.37
CA TRP A 147 2.80 -16.34 -11.97
C TRP A 147 2.47 -16.64 -10.51
N HIS A 148 2.22 -15.59 -9.73
CA HIS A 148 1.83 -15.68 -8.34
C HIS A 148 0.33 -15.41 -8.16
N ASP A 149 -0.26 -16.06 -7.17
CA ASP A 149 -1.64 -15.81 -6.76
C ASP A 149 -1.68 -14.61 -5.82
N GLY A 150 -2.61 -13.69 -6.08
CA GLY A 150 -2.96 -12.56 -5.21
C GLY A 150 -4.13 -12.91 -4.30
N LEU A 151 -4.22 -12.29 -3.13
CA LEU A 151 -5.37 -12.35 -2.25
C LEU A 151 -6.10 -11.01 -2.27
N LEU A 152 -7.23 -10.93 -2.95
CA LEU A 152 -8.07 -9.75 -2.86
C LEU A 152 -8.63 -9.62 -1.44
N MET A 153 -8.38 -8.47 -0.82
CA MET A 153 -8.95 -8.09 0.48
C MET A 153 -9.71 -6.79 0.33
N GLU A 154 -10.78 -6.60 1.11
CA GLU A 154 -11.57 -5.37 1.09
C GLU A 154 -11.86 -4.86 2.49
N LEU A 155 -12.09 -3.55 2.58
CA LEU A 155 -12.57 -2.86 3.77
C LEU A 155 -13.75 -1.98 3.38
N LEU A 156 -14.87 -2.14 4.08
CA LEU A 156 -16.07 -1.33 3.88
C LEU A 156 -16.15 -0.25 4.96
N ALA A 157 -16.50 0.97 4.54
CA ALA A 157 -16.56 2.13 5.42
C ALA A 157 -17.53 1.95 6.60
N ASP A 158 -18.63 1.22 6.40
CA ASP A 158 -19.64 0.96 7.45
C ASP A 158 -19.16 -0.04 8.52
N THR A 159 -18.18 -0.88 8.19
CA THR A 159 -17.58 -1.85 9.13
C THR A 159 -16.30 -1.33 9.78
N TRP A 160 -15.69 -0.29 9.20
CA TRP A 160 -14.45 0.26 9.72
C TRP A 160 -14.66 1.00 11.04
N ARG A 161 -13.69 0.85 11.96
CA ARG A 161 -13.65 1.57 13.23
C ARG A 161 -12.27 2.23 13.36
N ALA A 162 -12.26 3.56 13.50
CA ALA A 162 -11.06 4.38 13.65
C ALA A 162 -10.26 4.04 14.92
#